data_079677a69282d96fc4206682d0d743f1
#
_entry.id   079677a69282d96fc4206682d0d743f1
#
_cell.length_a   1.000
_cell.length_b   1.000
_cell.length_c   1.000
_cell.angle_alpha   90.00
_cell.angle_beta   90.00
_cell.angle_gamma   90.00
#
_symmetry.space_group_name_H-M   'P 1'
#
loop_
_entity.id
_entity.type
_entity.pdbx_description
1 polymer ?
#
loop_
_entity_poly.entity_id
_entity_poly.type
_entity_poly.pdbx_seq_one_letter_code
_entity_poly.pdbx_strand_id
1 'polypeptide(L)'
;MARYTVNNVIERVRRQLNSSLRHEFNVLSVSANQSDTTFTLQYDLTPAVRAGAILSIGYELLRVTDVNASLKQITVIRGWHDSPTESHEAGDELLVNPRFSRFDIFDALIDELASWETELYRVVSYQWTVTEDQDTIEIPADYEDAVGLVQVYRQWDTSDSTAWPSIKFRLQRGVVGGWDAVTASGLLIRLITKNNHVPAGKIHALIALPFDIAEPLSESSNLVSILGLSPSQVDLLVQGIKLRLLSDDENIRGSRLGADSSRMDAINPVNATTEMVQTARANYIRRYQEEVTKLRARYPMKAW
;
A
#
# COMPACT_ATOMS: atom_id res chain seq x y z
N MET A 1 3.26 16.63 -12.08
CA MET A 1 3.62 15.73 -10.95
C MET A 1 2.42 15.05 -10.25
N ALA A 2 1.19 15.40 -10.56
CA ALA A 2 -0.01 14.78 -9.96
C ALA A 2 -0.27 13.30 -10.36
N ARG A 3 0.45 12.75 -11.33
CA ARG A 3 0.17 11.44 -11.95
C ARG A 3 0.33 10.22 -11.02
N TYR A 4 1.05 10.38 -9.91
CA TYR A 4 1.41 9.29 -8.99
C TYR A 4 0.84 9.49 -7.59
N THR A 5 -0.23 10.26 -7.45
CA THR A 5 -0.96 10.37 -6.18
C THR A 5 -1.79 9.13 -5.93
N VAL A 6 -2.07 8.84 -4.65
CA VAL A 6 -2.95 7.74 -4.23
C VAL A 6 -4.28 7.80 -4.98
N ASN A 7 -4.92 8.98 -5.02
CA ASN A 7 -6.17 9.19 -5.75
C ASN A 7 -6.05 8.81 -7.23
N ASN A 8 -4.98 9.23 -7.91
CA ASN A 8 -4.80 8.89 -9.33
C ASN A 8 -4.57 7.39 -9.56
N VAL A 9 -3.90 6.70 -8.64
CA VAL A 9 -3.74 5.24 -8.70
C VAL A 9 -5.10 4.57 -8.53
N ILE A 10 -5.88 4.97 -7.53
CA ILE A 10 -7.23 4.44 -7.28
C ILE A 10 -8.13 4.67 -8.50
N GLU A 11 -8.19 5.89 -9.02
CA GLU A 11 -9.00 6.19 -10.20
C GLU A 11 -8.54 5.45 -11.47
N ARG A 12 -7.25 5.19 -11.58
CA ARG A 12 -6.70 4.37 -12.68
C ARG A 12 -7.14 2.92 -12.56
N VAL A 13 -7.06 2.33 -11.36
CA VAL A 13 -7.54 0.98 -11.08
C VAL A 13 -9.04 0.89 -11.32
N ARG A 14 -9.81 1.83 -10.75
CA ARG A 14 -11.27 1.91 -10.89
C ARG A 14 -11.70 1.94 -12.35
N ARG A 15 -11.10 2.80 -13.17
CA ARG A 15 -11.39 2.87 -14.62
C ARG A 15 -11.08 1.57 -15.34
N GLN A 16 -10.02 0.87 -14.98
CA GLN A 16 -9.63 -0.37 -15.63
C GLN A 16 -10.51 -1.56 -15.21
N LEU A 17 -10.98 -1.58 -13.97
CA LEU A 17 -11.87 -2.63 -13.45
C LEU A 17 -13.33 -2.40 -13.83
N ASN A 18 -13.76 -1.15 -13.85
CA ASN A 18 -15.17 -0.77 -14.00
C ASN A 18 -15.53 -0.27 -15.42
N SER A 19 -14.62 -0.35 -16.38
CA SER A 19 -14.83 0.21 -17.73
C SER A 19 -16.06 -0.33 -18.47
N SER A 20 -16.55 -1.51 -18.08
CA SER A 20 -17.74 -2.14 -18.66
C SER A 20 -18.95 -2.19 -17.72
N LEU A 21 -18.82 -1.73 -16.48
CA LEU A 21 -19.88 -1.80 -15.48
C LEU A 21 -20.67 -0.49 -15.43
N ARG A 22 -21.99 -0.61 -15.52
CA ARG A 22 -22.90 0.50 -15.20
C ARG A 22 -23.09 0.50 -13.68
N HIS A 23 -22.60 1.53 -13.00
CA HIS A 23 -22.85 1.74 -11.59
C HIS A 23 -24.14 2.54 -11.44
N GLU A 24 -24.98 2.08 -10.54
CA GLU A 24 -26.09 2.86 -10.05
C GLU A 24 -25.54 3.86 -9.03
N PHE A 25 -25.92 5.12 -9.14
CA PHE A 25 -25.47 6.16 -8.24
C PHE A 25 -26.64 7.01 -7.76
N ASN A 26 -26.48 7.65 -6.64
CA ASN A 26 -27.33 8.70 -6.13
C ASN A 26 -26.46 9.83 -5.58
N VAL A 27 -27.05 10.89 -5.11
CA VAL A 27 -26.37 12.08 -4.60
C VAL A 27 -26.97 12.46 -3.25
N LEU A 28 -26.14 12.89 -2.31
CA LEU A 28 -26.63 13.48 -1.07
C LEU A 28 -27.33 14.79 -1.34
N SER A 29 -28.56 14.95 -0.85
CA SER A 29 -29.28 16.23 -0.93
C SER A 29 -28.99 17.16 0.24
N VAL A 30 -28.56 16.61 1.37
CA VAL A 30 -28.24 17.33 2.62
C VAL A 30 -26.92 16.78 3.16
N SER A 31 -26.06 17.68 3.65
CA SER A 31 -24.80 17.29 4.30
C SER A 31 -25.06 16.39 5.51
N ALA A 32 -24.19 15.43 5.71
CA ALA A 32 -24.25 14.49 6.83
C ALA A 32 -22.97 14.59 7.66
N ASN A 33 -23.12 14.76 8.96
CA ASN A 33 -22.00 14.73 9.89
C ASN A 33 -21.54 13.30 10.14
N GLN A 34 -20.36 13.14 10.71
CA GLN A 34 -19.76 11.83 11.00
C GLN A 34 -20.64 10.90 11.85
N SER A 35 -21.52 11.47 12.71
CA SER A 35 -22.43 10.72 13.60
C SER A 35 -23.82 10.47 13.03
N ASP A 36 -24.17 11.10 11.91
CA ASP A 36 -25.50 10.98 11.33
C ASP A 36 -25.69 9.59 10.71
N THR A 37 -26.80 8.94 11.05
CA THR A 37 -27.16 7.63 10.52
C THR A 37 -28.28 7.68 9.48
N THR A 38 -28.88 8.85 9.28
CA THR A 38 -29.95 9.06 8.28
C THR A 38 -29.43 9.97 7.18
N PHE A 39 -29.53 9.50 5.95
CA PHE A 39 -29.08 10.20 4.75
C PHE A 39 -30.28 10.52 3.86
N THR A 40 -30.38 11.74 3.40
CA THR A 40 -31.41 12.17 2.43
C THR A 40 -30.79 12.25 1.04
N LEU A 41 -31.39 11.54 0.09
CA LEU A 41 -30.87 11.41 -1.27
C LEU A 41 -31.62 12.35 -2.23
N GLN A 42 -30.94 12.77 -3.28
CA GLN A 42 -31.50 13.70 -4.25
C GLN A 42 -32.47 13.02 -5.21
N TYR A 43 -32.09 11.87 -5.73
CA TYR A 43 -32.89 11.13 -6.70
C TYR A 43 -33.81 10.11 -6.03
N ASP A 44 -34.82 9.68 -6.73
CA ASP A 44 -35.74 8.63 -6.25
C ASP A 44 -34.95 7.33 -5.99
N LEU A 45 -35.38 6.63 -4.94
CA LEU A 45 -34.72 5.40 -4.56
C LEU A 45 -35.11 4.28 -5.51
N THR A 46 -34.11 3.67 -6.10
CA THR A 46 -34.28 2.51 -6.98
C THR A 46 -34.46 1.23 -6.14
N PRO A 47 -34.98 0.15 -6.73
CA PRO A 47 -35.10 -1.14 -6.04
C PRO A 47 -33.76 -1.73 -5.53
N ALA A 48 -32.63 -1.24 -6.04
CA ALA A 48 -31.32 -1.66 -5.57
C ALA A 48 -30.97 -1.06 -4.19
N VAL A 49 -31.53 0.12 -3.86
CA VAL A 49 -31.40 0.75 -2.53
C VAL A 49 -32.44 0.14 -1.61
N ARG A 50 -32.06 -0.94 -0.91
CA ARG A 50 -32.90 -1.68 0.04
C ARG A 50 -32.13 -2.03 1.30
N ALA A 51 -32.81 -2.47 2.33
CA ALA A 51 -32.14 -3.00 3.52
C ALA A 51 -31.14 -4.11 3.14
N GLY A 52 -29.91 -3.97 3.65
CA GLY A 52 -28.81 -4.83 3.33
C GLY A 52 -27.96 -4.37 2.12
N ALA A 53 -28.39 -3.36 1.36
CA ALA A 53 -27.56 -2.77 0.29
C ALA A 53 -26.32 -2.08 0.88
N ILE A 54 -25.22 -2.12 0.14
CA ILE A 54 -23.99 -1.40 0.48
C ILE A 54 -23.89 -0.17 -0.40
N LEU A 55 -23.66 0.96 0.23
CA LEU A 55 -23.41 2.22 -0.46
C LEU A 55 -21.96 2.65 -0.22
N SER A 56 -21.33 3.27 -1.21
CA SER A 56 -20.00 3.83 -1.06
C SER A 56 -20.03 5.32 -1.34
N ILE A 57 -19.51 6.12 -0.40
CA ILE A 57 -19.33 7.56 -0.53
C ILE A 57 -17.89 7.90 -0.10
N GLY A 58 -17.10 8.46 -1.02
CA GLY A 58 -15.66 8.61 -0.75
C GLY A 58 -15.00 7.27 -0.40
N TYR A 59 -14.36 7.21 0.76
CA TYR A 59 -13.79 5.98 1.32
C TYR A 59 -14.71 5.28 2.31
N GLU A 60 -15.86 5.85 2.63
CA GLU A 60 -16.77 5.25 3.57
C GLU A 60 -17.70 4.25 2.88
N LEU A 61 -17.88 3.10 3.53
CA LEU A 61 -18.90 2.12 3.22
C LEU A 61 -20.05 2.23 4.22
N LEU A 62 -21.26 2.28 3.68
CA LEU A 62 -22.51 2.37 4.43
C LEU A 62 -23.33 1.14 4.17
N ARG A 63 -23.87 0.51 5.23
CA ARG A 63 -24.86 -0.57 5.07
C ARG A 63 -26.25 -0.05 5.36
N VAL A 64 -27.14 -0.11 4.39
CA VAL A 64 -28.53 0.30 4.53
C VAL A 64 -29.28 -0.64 5.49
N THR A 65 -29.93 -0.08 6.51
CA THR A 65 -30.78 -0.82 7.45
C THR A 65 -32.26 -0.61 7.19
N ASP A 66 -32.64 0.62 6.80
CA ASP A 66 -34.03 0.97 6.50
C ASP A 66 -34.12 1.97 5.36
N VAL A 67 -35.27 2.00 4.68
CA VAL A 67 -35.50 2.84 3.49
C VAL A 67 -36.87 3.49 3.57
N ASN A 68 -36.90 4.81 3.54
CA ASN A 68 -38.11 5.61 3.41
C ASN A 68 -38.18 6.25 2.02
N ALA A 69 -38.85 5.57 1.09
CA ALA A 69 -38.90 6.01 -0.31
C ALA A 69 -39.66 7.35 -0.48
N SER A 70 -40.67 7.63 0.36
CA SER A 70 -41.45 8.87 0.27
C SER A 70 -40.66 10.10 0.63
N LEU A 71 -39.71 9.99 1.56
CA LEU A 71 -38.80 11.05 1.98
C LEU A 71 -37.45 11.00 1.28
N LYS A 72 -37.21 10.00 0.44
CA LYS A 72 -35.91 9.71 -0.17
C LYS A 72 -34.79 9.56 0.87
N GLN A 73 -35.14 8.97 2.00
CA GLN A 73 -34.24 8.79 3.13
C GLN A 73 -33.86 7.34 3.31
N ILE A 74 -32.63 7.15 3.73
CA ILE A 74 -32.10 5.85 4.12
C ILE A 74 -31.53 5.95 5.53
N THR A 75 -31.69 4.88 6.30
CA THR A 75 -30.98 4.70 7.57
C THR A 75 -29.85 3.70 7.35
N VAL A 76 -28.67 3.98 7.86
CA VAL A 76 -27.46 3.23 7.57
C VAL A 76 -26.66 2.91 8.84
N ILE A 77 -25.92 1.81 8.78
CA ILE A 77 -24.75 1.56 9.64
C ILE A 77 -23.55 2.14 8.90
N ARG A 78 -22.84 3.01 9.59
CA ARG A 78 -21.63 3.67 9.08
C ARG A 78 -20.39 2.85 9.34
N GLY A 79 -19.29 3.16 8.60
CA GLY A 79 -18.01 2.47 8.78
C GLY A 79 -18.09 0.97 8.52
N TRP A 80 -18.93 0.54 7.57
CA TRP A 80 -19.07 -0.87 7.26
C TRP A 80 -17.76 -1.46 6.74
N HIS A 81 -17.41 -2.68 7.17
CA HIS A 81 -16.12 -3.33 6.90
C HIS A 81 -14.91 -2.51 7.35
N ASP A 82 -15.02 -1.86 8.52
CA ASP A 82 -13.94 -1.05 9.11
C ASP A 82 -13.51 0.16 8.25
N SER A 83 -14.36 0.57 7.31
CA SER A 83 -14.13 1.80 6.53
C SER A 83 -14.19 3.04 7.42
N PRO A 84 -13.41 4.10 7.11
CA PRO A 84 -13.43 5.32 7.90
C PRO A 84 -14.80 6.00 7.85
N THR A 85 -15.26 6.54 8.98
CA THR A 85 -16.45 7.38 9.03
C THR A 85 -16.05 8.84 8.82
N GLU A 86 -16.65 9.50 7.82
CA GLU A 86 -16.30 10.87 7.43
C GLU A 86 -17.56 11.76 7.40
N SER A 87 -17.37 13.08 7.42
CA SER A 87 -18.46 14.01 7.13
C SER A 87 -18.60 14.17 5.63
N HIS A 88 -19.84 14.20 5.15
CA HIS A 88 -20.13 14.30 3.71
C HIS A 88 -20.94 15.57 3.42
N GLU A 89 -20.67 16.18 2.28
CA GLU A 89 -21.36 17.39 1.86
C GLU A 89 -22.57 17.09 0.96
N ALA A 90 -23.51 18.01 0.93
CA ALA A 90 -24.58 17.95 -0.07
C ALA A 90 -23.97 18.03 -1.48
N GLY A 91 -24.36 17.12 -2.35
CA GLY A 91 -23.78 16.98 -3.68
C GLY A 91 -22.81 15.82 -3.84
N ASP A 92 -22.38 15.19 -2.74
CA ASP A 92 -21.49 14.02 -2.80
C ASP A 92 -22.20 12.83 -3.44
N GLU A 93 -21.47 12.15 -4.32
CA GLU A 93 -21.97 10.98 -5.08
C GLU A 93 -21.87 9.71 -4.25
N LEU A 94 -23.00 8.98 -4.18
CA LEU A 94 -23.06 7.64 -3.58
C LEU A 94 -23.19 6.59 -4.68
N LEU A 95 -22.35 5.60 -4.63
CA LEU A 95 -22.45 4.41 -5.49
C LEU A 95 -23.25 3.33 -4.78
N VAL A 96 -24.21 2.74 -5.49
CA VAL A 96 -25.07 1.68 -4.96
C VAL A 96 -24.49 0.33 -5.34
N ASN A 97 -24.24 -0.52 -4.33
CA ASN A 97 -23.64 -1.85 -4.48
C ASN A 97 -22.44 -1.87 -5.43
N PRO A 98 -21.42 -1.01 -5.21
CA PRO A 98 -20.26 -0.99 -6.08
C PRO A 98 -19.57 -2.36 -6.02
N ARG A 99 -19.15 -2.87 -7.18
CA ARG A 99 -18.35 -4.10 -7.23
C ARG A 99 -16.98 -3.92 -6.59
N PHE A 100 -16.39 -2.76 -6.81
CA PHE A 100 -15.12 -2.33 -6.22
C PHE A 100 -15.28 -0.89 -5.77
N SER A 101 -15.38 -0.67 -4.47
CA SER A 101 -15.43 0.65 -3.87
C SER A 101 -14.05 1.33 -3.89
N ARG A 102 -14.00 2.62 -3.60
CA ARG A 102 -12.71 3.31 -3.39
C ARG A 102 -11.97 2.74 -2.18
N PHE A 103 -12.71 2.37 -1.14
CA PHE A 103 -12.16 1.74 0.06
C PHE A 103 -11.50 0.39 -0.27
N ASP A 104 -12.20 -0.51 -0.98
CA ASP A 104 -11.65 -1.80 -1.37
C ASP A 104 -10.35 -1.66 -2.19
N ILE A 105 -10.31 -0.67 -3.10
CA ILE A 105 -9.13 -0.41 -3.91
C ILE A 105 -7.99 0.15 -3.05
N PHE A 106 -8.30 1.00 -2.08
CA PHE A 106 -7.31 1.55 -1.15
C PHE A 106 -6.74 0.48 -0.22
N ASP A 107 -7.61 -0.36 0.35
CA ASP A 107 -7.20 -1.48 1.19
C ASP A 107 -6.31 -2.46 0.42
N ALA A 108 -6.70 -2.82 -0.80
CA ALA A 108 -5.87 -3.64 -1.69
C ALA A 108 -4.53 -2.96 -2.06
N LEU A 109 -4.45 -1.62 -2.09
CA LEU A 109 -3.20 -0.89 -2.30
C LEU A 109 -2.25 -1.07 -1.12
N ILE A 110 -2.78 -0.92 0.11
CA ILE A 110 -2.01 -1.12 1.34
C ILE A 110 -1.47 -2.55 1.39
N ASP A 111 -2.35 -3.52 1.21
CA ASP A 111 -2.01 -4.94 1.21
C ASP A 111 -0.97 -5.30 0.14
N GLU A 112 -1.08 -4.70 -1.04
CA GLU A 112 -0.12 -4.97 -2.11
C GLU A 112 1.26 -4.44 -1.75
N LEU A 113 1.35 -3.22 -1.22
CA LEU A 113 2.62 -2.66 -0.76
C LEU A 113 3.23 -3.49 0.37
N ALA A 114 2.43 -3.91 1.34
CA ALA A 114 2.87 -4.79 2.42
C ALA A 114 3.40 -6.14 1.90
N SER A 115 2.79 -6.69 0.84
CA SER A 115 3.20 -7.97 0.26
C SER A 115 4.56 -7.93 -0.45
N TRP A 116 5.10 -6.76 -0.76
CA TRP A 116 6.42 -6.64 -1.39
C TRP A 116 7.56 -6.94 -0.43
N GLU A 117 7.33 -6.78 0.90
CA GLU A 117 8.22 -7.17 2.00
C GLU A 117 9.71 -6.86 1.74
N THR A 118 10.50 -7.95 1.71
CA THR A 118 11.97 -7.88 1.62
C THR A 118 12.51 -7.86 0.20
N GLU A 119 11.70 -8.17 -0.80
CA GLU A 119 12.19 -8.28 -2.18
C GLU A 119 12.22 -6.93 -2.90
N LEU A 120 11.18 -6.12 -2.71
CA LEU A 120 11.13 -4.74 -3.13
C LEU A 120 11.17 -3.84 -1.89
N TYR A 121 12.13 -2.94 -1.83
CA TYR A 121 12.39 -2.06 -0.69
C TYR A 121 12.73 -0.65 -1.15
N ARG A 122 12.49 0.31 -0.28
CA ARG A 122 12.97 1.68 -0.45
C ARG A 122 14.38 1.81 0.12
N VAL A 123 15.19 2.67 -0.47
CA VAL A 123 16.54 2.94 0.00
C VAL A 123 16.57 4.34 0.59
N VAL A 124 16.94 4.41 1.87
CA VAL A 124 17.06 5.67 2.62
C VAL A 124 18.51 5.86 2.99
N SER A 125 19.01 7.09 2.89
CA SER A 125 20.35 7.46 3.35
C SER A 125 20.26 7.99 4.78
N TYR A 126 21.10 7.47 5.66
CA TYR A 126 21.26 7.98 7.00
C TYR A 126 22.73 8.29 7.30
N GLN A 127 22.98 9.33 8.10
CA GLN A 127 24.32 9.79 8.44
C GLN A 127 24.54 9.73 9.95
N TRP A 128 25.67 9.14 10.34
CA TRP A 128 26.17 9.18 11.73
C TRP A 128 27.46 9.99 11.80
N THR A 129 27.70 10.62 12.95
CA THR A 129 29.01 11.12 13.33
C THR A 129 29.63 10.10 14.29
N VAL A 130 30.75 9.52 13.92
CA VAL A 130 31.47 8.53 14.72
C VAL A 130 32.68 9.16 15.36
N THR A 131 32.97 8.72 16.58
CA THR A 131 34.19 9.06 17.31
C THR A 131 35.34 8.14 16.88
N GLU A 132 36.56 8.50 17.26
CA GLU A 132 37.73 7.68 16.99
C GLU A 132 37.57 6.29 17.66
N ASP A 133 37.91 5.24 16.90
CA ASP A 133 37.81 3.82 17.30
C ASP A 133 36.40 3.30 17.60
N GLN A 134 35.37 4.07 17.26
CA GLN A 134 33.99 3.57 17.30
C GLN A 134 33.74 2.63 16.10
N ASP A 135 33.84 1.32 16.35
CA ASP A 135 33.61 0.29 15.33
C ASP A 135 32.14 -0.16 15.21
N THR A 136 31.34 0.21 16.17
CA THR A 136 29.94 -0.20 16.27
C THR A 136 29.01 1.02 16.22
N ILE A 137 28.01 0.97 15.33
CA ILE A 137 27.04 2.03 15.13
C ILE A 137 25.66 1.44 15.32
N GLU A 138 24.85 2.08 16.16
CA GLU A 138 23.46 1.75 16.35
C GLU A 138 22.59 2.36 15.24
N ILE A 139 21.67 1.56 14.70
CA ILE A 139 20.62 2.06 13.82
C ILE A 139 19.52 2.67 14.69
N PRO A 140 19.05 3.89 14.39
CA PRO A 140 17.97 4.53 15.13
C PRO A 140 16.68 3.69 15.16
N ALA A 141 15.87 3.87 16.21
CA ALA A 141 14.59 3.17 16.35
C ALA A 141 13.64 3.38 15.16
N ASP A 142 13.69 4.55 14.52
CA ASP A 142 12.90 4.85 13.32
C ASP A 142 13.16 3.90 12.13
N TYR A 143 14.19 3.06 12.23
CA TYR A 143 14.59 2.07 11.22
C TYR A 143 14.61 0.65 11.77
N GLU A 144 13.84 0.36 12.82
CA GLU A 144 13.78 -0.99 13.42
C GLU A 144 13.30 -2.06 12.43
N ASP A 145 12.46 -1.66 11.45
CA ASP A 145 11.95 -2.51 10.38
C ASP A 145 12.92 -2.66 9.21
N ALA A 146 14.16 -2.16 9.32
CA ALA A 146 15.11 -2.27 8.23
C ALA A 146 15.31 -3.73 7.81
N VAL A 147 15.17 -3.96 6.51
CA VAL A 147 15.34 -5.29 5.87
C VAL A 147 16.81 -5.64 5.74
N GLY A 148 17.65 -4.62 5.56
CA GLY A 148 19.08 -4.79 5.41
C GLY A 148 19.80 -3.50 5.09
N LEU A 149 21.08 -3.63 4.81
CA LEU A 149 21.92 -2.53 4.35
C LEU A 149 22.41 -2.74 2.92
N VAL A 150 22.35 -1.69 2.15
CA VAL A 150 22.87 -1.69 0.78
C VAL A 150 24.36 -1.39 0.80
N GLN A 151 24.76 -0.28 1.42
CA GLN A 151 26.15 0.16 1.41
C GLN A 151 26.43 1.09 2.59
N VAL A 152 27.69 1.10 3.03
CA VAL A 152 28.21 2.06 4.02
C VAL A 152 29.39 2.79 3.42
N TYR A 153 29.37 4.12 3.52
CA TYR A 153 30.40 5.01 3.01
C TYR A 153 30.97 5.85 4.11
N ARG A 154 32.18 6.30 3.93
CA ARG A 154 32.82 7.25 4.82
C ARG A 154 33.12 8.56 4.08
N GLN A 155 32.77 9.67 4.68
CA GLN A 155 33.20 10.98 4.25
C GLN A 155 34.56 11.31 4.89
N TRP A 156 35.60 11.41 4.07
CA TRP A 156 36.98 11.68 4.52
C TRP A 156 37.27 13.14 4.73
N ASP A 157 36.66 14.02 3.95
CA ASP A 157 36.86 15.44 4.00
C ASP A 157 35.55 16.18 3.68
N THR A 158 35.40 17.35 4.29
CA THR A 158 34.23 18.20 4.08
C THR A 158 34.28 18.97 2.76
N SER A 159 35.45 19.03 2.11
CA SER A 159 35.66 19.80 0.89
C SER A 159 35.41 19.04 -0.41
N ASP A 160 35.48 17.72 -0.40
CA ASP A 160 35.35 16.90 -1.61
C ASP A 160 34.17 15.92 -1.52
N SER A 161 33.04 16.31 -2.10
CA SER A 161 31.78 15.55 -2.03
C SER A 161 31.70 14.35 -2.98
N THR A 162 32.76 14.08 -3.77
CA THR A 162 32.65 13.23 -4.96
C THR A 162 33.17 11.80 -4.83
N ALA A 163 33.97 11.48 -3.81
CA ALA A 163 34.56 10.15 -3.66
C ALA A 163 34.48 9.63 -2.22
N TRP A 164 33.37 8.98 -1.90
CA TRP A 164 33.21 8.33 -0.61
C TRP A 164 33.56 6.84 -0.72
N PRO A 165 34.67 6.37 -0.16
CA PRO A 165 35.01 4.96 -0.21
C PRO A 165 34.04 4.13 0.58
N SER A 166 33.63 2.99 0.05
CA SER A 166 32.80 2.03 0.75
C SER A 166 33.60 1.34 1.86
N ILE A 167 32.99 1.18 3.02
CA ILE A 167 33.53 0.47 4.16
C ILE A 167 32.90 -0.93 4.21
N LYS A 168 33.74 -1.94 4.51
CA LYS A 168 33.22 -3.26 4.82
C LYS A 168 32.51 -3.24 6.17
N PHE A 169 31.37 -3.90 6.26
CA PHE A 169 30.58 -3.93 7.48
C PHE A 169 29.97 -5.32 7.69
N ARG A 170 29.59 -5.59 8.93
CA ARG A 170 28.72 -6.70 9.33
C ARG A 170 27.48 -6.14 9.97
N LEU A 171 26.35 -6.80 9.72
CA LEU A 171 25.09 -6.53 10.34
C LEU A 171 24.92 -7.48 11.52
N GLN A 172 24.40 -6.96 12.65
CA GLN A 172 24.10 -7.73 13.84
C GLN A 172 22.69 -7.38 14.30
N ARG A 173 21.87 -8.40 14.52
CA ARG A 173 20.50 -8.25 15.02
C ARG A 173 20.37 -8.93 16.36
N GLY A 174 19.67 -8.26 17.30
CA GLY A 174 19.31 -8.89 18.58
C GLY A 174 20.52 -9.25 19.44
N VAL A 175 21.51 -8.39 19.54
CA VAL A 175 22.62 -8.60 20.49
C VAL A 175 22.12 -8.39 21.91
N VAL A 176 21.46 -9.42 22.44
CA VAL A 176 21.21 -9.57 23.87
C VAL A 176 22.40 -10.32 24.43
N GLY A 177 23.34 -9.62 24.98
CA GLY A 177 24.42 -10.35 25.65
C GLY A 177 25.65 -9.52 26.03
N GLY A 178 25.72 -9.04 27.23
CA GLY A 178 26.95 -8.94 28.00
C GLY A 178 27.85 -7.73 27.81
N TRP A 179 27.55 -6.79 26.90
CA TRP A 179 28.21 -5.49 26.79
C TRP A 179 27.14 -4.42 26.59
N ASP A 180 26.65 -3.91 27.60
CA ASP A 180 25.91 -2.68 27.94
C ASP A 180 25.20 -1.82 26.88
N ALA A 181 24.62 -2.37 25.84
CA ALA A 181 23.69 -1.59 25.03
C ALA A 181 22.59 -2.49 24.46
N VAL A 182 21.45 -2.50 25.11
CA VAL A 182 20.17 -2.77 24.45
C VAL A 182 19.96 -1.61 23.48
N THR A 183 20.22 -1.81 22.21
CA THR A 183 19.95 -0.81 21.19
C THR A 183 18.45 -0.63 21.05
N ALA A 184 17.98 0.59 20.86
CA ALA A 184 16.57 0.89 20.76
C ALA A 184 15.90 0.17 19.56
N SER A 185 16.62 -0.01 18.44
CA SER A 185 16.17 -0.76 17.26
C SER A 185 16.54 -2.24 17.29
N GLY A 186 17.42 -2.68 18.18
CA GLY A 186 18.01 -4.03 18.14
C GLY A 186 18.93 -4.29 16.94
N LEU A 187 19.30 -3.25 16.18
CA LEU A 187 20.08 -3.35 14.96
C LEU A 187 21.42 -2.61 15.10
N LEU A 188 22.52 -3.32 14.81
CA LEU A 188 23.87 -2.79 14.87
C LEU A 188 24.62 -2.98 13.56
N ILE A 189 25.42 -1.97 13.21
CA ILE A 189 26.40 -2.04 12.14
C ILE A 189 27.78 -2.11 12.75
N ARG A 190 28.51 -3.18 12.50
CA ARG A 190 29.92 -3.27 12.87
C ARG A 190 30.78 -2.98 11.65
N LEU A 191 31.62 -1.96 11.76
CA LEU A 191 32.56 -1.55 10.72
C LEU A 191 33.79 -2.48 10.74
N ILE A 192 34.24 -2.91 9.57
CA ILE A 192 35.41 -3.75 9.41
C ILE A 192 36.52 -2.94 8.73
N THR A 193 37.49 -2.52 9.52
CA THR A 193 38.67 -1.82 9.03
C THR A 193 39.90 -2.68 9.10
N LYS A 194 40.91 -2.42 8.25
CA LYS A 194 42.12 -3.27 8.17
C LYS A 194 42.92 -3.35 9.47
N ASN A 195 42.87 -2.32 10.31
CA ASN A 195 43.68 -2.21 11.53
C ASN A 195 42.81 -2.02 12.80
N ASN A 196 41.55 -2.37 12.76
CA ASN A 196 40.55 -2.07 13.82
C ASN A 196 40.50 -0.59 14.24
N HIS A 197 41.10 0.29 13.47
CA HIS A 197 41.09 1.73 13.72
C HIS A 197 40.04 2.38 12.84
N VAL A 198 39.03 2.99 13.46
CA VAL A 198 37.99 3.78 12.82
C VAL A 198 38.26 5.24 13.15
N PRO A 199 38.80 6.01 12.24
CA PRO A 199 39.03 7.43 12.54
C PRO A 199 37.70 8.17 12.70
N ALA A 200 37.69 9.20 13.56
CA ALA A 200 36.52 10.07 13.72
C ALA A 200 36.07 10.69 12.38
N GLY A 201 34.76 10.86 12.21
CA GLY A 201 34.21 11.47 11.01
C GLY A 201 32.74 11.12 10.76
N LYS A 202 32.28 11.40 9.56
CA LYS A 202 30.90 11.11 9.14
C LYS A 202 30.84 9.80 8.35
N ILE A 203 29.89 8.96 8.73
CA ILE A 203 29.56 7.71 8.04
C ILE A 203 28.15 7.83 7.49
N HIS A 204 27.97 7.45 6.24
CA HIS A 204 26.68 7.37 5.59
C HIS A 204 26.35 5.91 5.29
N ALA A 205 25.14 5.51 5.56
CA ALA A 205 24.65 4.21 5.14
C ALA A 205 23.39 4.35 4.29
N LEU A 206 23.27 3.46 3.32
CA LEU A 206 22.06 3.24 2.57
C LEU A 206 21.32 2.06 3.21
N ILE A 207 20.20 2.36 3.83
CA ILE A 207 19.36 1.40 4.57
C ILE A 207 18.23 0.98 3.66
N ALA A 208 17.99 -0.33 3.56
CA ALA A 208 16.84 -0.89 2.87
C ALA A 208 15.68 -1.01 3.87
N LEU A 209 14.58 -0.34 3.59
CA LEU A 209 13.36 -0.36 4.37
C LEU A 209 12.20 -0.95 3.56
N PRO A 210 11.26 -1.65 4.18
CA PRO A 210 10.03 -2.04 3.51
C PRO A 210 9.25 -0.80 3.07
N PHE A 211 8.27 -0.99 2.19
CA PHE A 211 7.29 0.05 1.87
C PHE A 211 6.20 0.07 2.94
N ASP A 212 6.61 0.25 4.20
CA ASP A 212 5.66 0.38 5.28
C ASP A 212 4.97 1.74 5.23
N ILE A 213 3.67 1.74 5.48
CA ILE A 213 2.83 2.91 5.49
C ILE A 213 2.51 3.22 6.95
N ALA A 214 3.54 3.62 7.70
CA ALA A 214 3.41 4.04 9.09
C ALA A 214 2.55 5.32 9.24
N GLU A 215 2.40 6.10 8.18
CA GLU A 215 1.54 7.29 8.14
C GLU A 215 0.33 7.04 7.25
N PRO A 216 -0.88 7.50 7.64
CA PRO A 216 -2.05 7.38 6.79
C PRO A 216 -1.81 8.12 5.47
N LEU A 217 -1.77 7.36 4.38
CA LEU A 217 -1.71 7.93 3.04
C LEU A 217 -2.99 8.73 2.80
N SER A 218 -2.84 10.01 2.54
CA SER A 218 -3.94 10.84 2.06
C SER A 218 -4.12 10.70 0.55
N GLU A 219 -5.28 11.07 0.02
CA GLU A 219 -5.54 11.09 -1.42
C GLU A 219 -4.50 11.87 -2.24
N SER A 220 -4.00 12.96 -1.67
CA SER A 220 -2.99 13.83 -2.28
C SER A 220 -1.56 13.30 -2.15
N SER A 221 -1.34 12.27 -1.33
CA SER A 221 -0.02 11.68 -1.10
C SER A 221 0.57 11.17 -2.40
N ASN A 222 1.76 11.64 -2.72
CA ASN A 222 2.49 11.21 -3.92
C ASN A 222 3.39 10.03 -3.59
N LEU A 223 3.05 8.85 -4.11
CA LEU A 223 3.76 7.59 -3.85
C LEU A 223 5.23 7.63 -4.25
N VAL A 224 5.59 8.38 -5.29
CA VAL A 224 6.98 8.52 -5.73
C VAL A 224 7.79 9.36 -4.73
N SER A 225 7.23 10.45 -4.19
CA SER A 225 7.96 11.33 -3.26
C SER A 225 7.95 10.82 -1.83
N ILE A 226 6.87 10.18 -1.37
CA ILE A 226 6.72 9.72 0.01
C ILE A 226 7.36 8.35 0.21
N LEU A 227 7.04 7.41 -0.68
CA LEU A 227 7.53 6.03 -0.58
C LEU A 227 8.80 5.78 -1.41
N GLY A 228 9.23 6.72 -2.24
CA GLY A 228 10.38 6.53 -3.12
C GLY A 228 10.14 5.55 -4.27
N LEU A 229 8.87 5.25 -4.60
CA LEU A 229 8.53 4.34 -5.69
C LEU A 229 9.00 4.90 -7.04
N SER A 230 9.56 4.05 -7.88
CA SER A 230 9.79 4.40 -9.27
C SER A 230 8.45 4.39 -10.04
N PRO A 231 8.34 5.12 -11.17
CA PRO A 231 7.15 5.07 -12.03
C PRO A 231 6.78 3.65 -12.47
N SER A 232 7.76 2.78 -12.70
CA SER A 232 7.53 1.38 -13.08
C SER A 232 6.97 0.55 -11.92
N GLN A 233 7.39 0.83 -10.69
CA GLN A 233 6.82 0.21 -9.48
C GLN A 233 5.38 0.67 -9.24
N VAL A 234 5.04 1.93 -9.51
CA VAL A 234 3.63 2.37 -9.46
C VAL A 234 2.77 1.65 -10.50
N ASP A 235 3.29 1.39 -11.69
CA ASP A 235 2.58 0.59 -12.70
C ASP A 235 2.43 -0.87 -12.27
N LEU A 236 3.43 -1.42 -11.58
CA LEU A 236 3.37 -2.76 -10.98
C LEU A 236 2.30 -2.80 -9.87
N LEU A 237 2.28 -1.80 -8.98
CA LEU A 237 1.29 -1.65 -7.92
C LEU A 237 -0.14 -1.67 -8.47
N VAL A 238 -0.42 -0.90 -9.53
CA VAL A 238 -1.73 -0.91 -10.20
C VAL A 238 -2.11 -2.31 -10.68
N GLN A 239 -1.16 -3.10 -11.17
CA GLN A 239 -1.43 -4.47 -11.62
C GLN A 239 -1.68 -5.42 -10.45
N GLY A 240 -0.91 -5.29 -9.36
CA GLY A 240 -1.09 -6.08 -8.15
C GLY A 240 -2.46 -5.84 -7.50
N ILE A 241 -2.85 -4.59 -7.32
CA ILE A 241 -4.18 -4.22 -6.81
C ILE A 241 -5.30 -4.86 -7.64
N LYS A 242 -5.22 -4.75 -8.97
CA LYS A 242 -6.21 -5.36 -9.86
C LYS A 242 -6.27 -6.86 -9.71
N LEU A 243 -5.13 -7.51 -9.60
CA LEU A 243 -5.05 -8.96 -9.46
C LEU A 243 -5.69 -9.43 -8.14
N ARG A 244 -5.44 -8.73 -7.03
CA ARG A 244 -6.07 -9.02 -5.74
C ARG A 244 -7.58 -8.94 -5.82
N LEU A 245 -8.10 -7.79 -6.26
CA LEU A 245 -9.54 -7.55 -6.35
C LEU A 245 -10.24 -8.54 -7.30
N LEU A 246 -9.63 -8.91 -8.41
CA LEU A 246 -10.18 -9.92 -9.32
C LEU A 246 -10.11 -11.33 -8.73
N SER A 247 -9.06 -11.67 -8.00
CA SER A 247 -8.94 -12.97 -7.34
C SER A 247 -9.96 -13.16 -6.23
N ASP A 248 -10.22 -12.10 -5.46
CA ASP A 248 -11.22 -12.13 -4.38
C ASP A 248 -12.64 -12.26 -4.94
N ASP A 249 -12.96 -11.56 -6.02
CA ASP A 249 -14.24 -11.67 -6.70
C ASP A 249 -14.45 -13.08 -7.30
N GLU A 250 -13.41 -13.70 -7.85
CA GLU A 250 -13.45 -15.09 -8.35
C GLU A 250 -13.67 -16.08 -7.19
N ASN A 251 -13.04 -15.90 -6.04
CA ASN A 251 -13.25 -16.74 -4.87
C ASN A 251 -14.70 -16.66 -4.36
N ILE A 252 -15.27 -15.45 -4.34
CA ILE A 252 -16.68 -15.23 -3.96
C ILE A 252 -17.62 -15.88 -4.98
N ARG A 253 -17.33 -15.78 -6.27
CA ARG A 253 -18.12 -16.45 -7.33
C ARG A 253 -18.01 -17.96 -7.24
N GLY A 254 -16.82 -18.51 -7.06
CA GLY A 254 -16.58 -19.92 -6.91
C GLY A 254 -17.36 -20.53 -5.74
N SER A 255 -17.42 -19.82 -4.60
CA SER A 255 -18.20 -20.24 -3.44
C SER A 255 -19.72 -20.21 -3.68
N ARG A 256 -20.23 -19.26 -4.47
CA ARG A 256 -21.65 -19.16 -4.85
C ARG A 256 -22.04 -20.15 -5.93
N LEU A 257 -21.17 -20.43 -6.89
CA LEU A 257 -21.41 -21.42 -7.95
C LEU A 257 -21.46 -22.86 -7.42
N GLY A 258 -20.75 -23.16 -6.33
CA GLY A 258 -20.89 -24.45 -5.63
C GLY A 258 -22.29 -24.72 -5.09
N ALA A 259 -23.09 -23.65 -4.89
CA ALA A 259 -24.48 -23.76 -4.42
C ALA A 259 -25.53 -23.79 -5.54
N ASP A 260 -25.20 -23.35 -6.77
CA ASP A 260 -26.23 -23.13 -7.83
C ASP A 260 -25.71 -23.54 -9.24
N SER A 261 -24.99 -24.66 -9.31
CA SER A 261 -24.25 -25.10 -10.49
C SER A 261 -25.06 -25.40 -11.75
N SER A 262 -26.40 -25.42 -11.70
CA SER A 262 -27.20 -25.89 -12.83
C SER A 262 -27.74 -24.83 -13.80
N ARG A 263 -27.61 -23.55 -13.49
CA ARG A 263 -28.25 -22.48 -14.29
C ARG A 263 -27.30 -21.48 -14.94
N MET A 264 -26.04 -21.40 -14.52
CA MET A 264 -25.10 -20.34 -15.02
C MET A 264 -24.04 -20.81 -16.03
N ASP A 265 -23.88 -22.09 -16.25
CA ASP A 265 -22.90 -22.65 -17.20
C ASP A 265 -23.14 -22.25 -18.67
N ALA A 266 -24.33 -21.75 -18.99
CA ALA A 266 -24.72 -21.43 -20.36
C ALA A 266 -24.40 -19.96 -20.76
N ILE A 267 -24.13 -19.06 -19.81
CA ILE A 267 -24.06 -17.62 -20.10
C ILE A 267 -22.63 -17.05 -20.00
N ASN A 268 -21.77 -17.64 -19.19
CA ASN A 268 -20.34 -17.27 -19.14
C ASN A 268 -19.51 -18.55 -18.98
N PRO A 269 -18.62 -18.88 -19.92
CA PRO A 269 -17.72 -20.00 -19.74
C PRO A 269 -16.83 -19.71 -18.51
N VAL A 270 -16.99 -20.51 -17.47
CA VAL A 270 -16.24 -20.44 -16.19
C VAL A 270 -14.73 -20.35 -16.44
N ASN A 271 -14.24 -20.90 -17.54
CA ASN A 271 -12.83 -20.95 -17.88
C ASN A 271 -12.25 -19.61 -18.40
N ALA A 272 -13.06 -18.73 -18.98
CA ALA A 272 -12.53 -17.51 -19.62
C ALA A 272 -12.02 -16.50 -18.59
N THR A 273 -12.70 -16.36 -17.47
CA THR A 273 -12.30 -15.42 -16.38
C THR A 273 -11.07 -15.96 -15.65
N THR A 274 -11.05 -17.26 -15.38
CA THR A 274 -9.90 -17.94 -14.74
C THR A 274 -8.64 -17.84 -15.59
N GLU A 275 -8.76 -18.01 -16.92
CA GLU A 275 -7.63 -17.86 -17.84
C GLU A 275 -7.09 -16.43 -17.91
N MET A 276 -7.98 -15.44 -17.88
CA MET A 276 -7.59 -14.02 -17.80
C MET A 276 -6.86 -13.69 -16.49
N VAL A 277 -7.34 -14.20 -15.36
CA VAL A 277 -6.70 -14.01 -14.05
C VAL A 277 -5.33 -14.70 -14.03
N GLN A 278 -5.22 -15.92 -14.54
CA GLN A 278 -3.94 -16.63 -14.64
C GLN A 278 -2.94 -15.90 -15.52
N THR A 279 -3.36 -15.39 -16.68
CA THR A 279 -2.51 -14.59 -17.57
C THR A 279 -2.08 -13.29 -16.90
N ALA A 280 -2.99 -12.60 -16.21
CA ALA A 280 -2.68 -11.38 -15.46
C ALA A 280 -1.67 -11.66 -14.34
N ARG A 281 -1.84 -12.79 -13.62
CA ARG A 281 -0.92 -13.25 -12.58
C ARG A 281 0.47 -13.56 -13.13
N ALA A 282 0.55 -14.27 -14.23
CA ALA A 282 1.83 -14.58 -14.87
C ALA A 282 2.58 -13.31 -15.32
N ASN A 283 1.85 -12.35 -15.90
CA ASN A 283 2.40 -11.06 -16.29
C ASN A 283 2.85 -10.23 -15.09
N TYR A 284 2.09 -10.23 -14.00
CA TYR A 284 2.44 -9.56 -12.75
C TYR A 284 3.73 -10.15 -12.17
N ILE A 285 3.82 -11.47 -11.99
CA ILE A 285 4.99 -12.16 -11.45
C ILE A 285 6.24 -11.84 -12.28
N ARG A 286 6.14 -11.89 -13.60
CA ARG A 286 7.25 -11.56 -14.49
C ARG A 286 7.75 -10.12 -14.27
N ARG A 287 6.83 -9.14 -14.22
CA ARG A 287 7.18 -7.74 -14.00
C ARG A 287 7.73 -7.50 -12.60
N TYR A 288 7.17 -8.16 -11.60
CA TYR A 288 7.67 -8.11 -10.22
C TYR A 288 9.14 -8.55 -10.18
N GLN A 289 9.48 -9.69 -10.78
CA GLN A 289 10.84 -10.19 -10.84
C GLN A 289 11.78 -9.27 -11.64
N GLU A 290 11.29 -8.63 -12.70
CA GLU A 290 12.05 -7.62 -13.43
C GLU A 290 12.40 -6.41 -12.54
N GLU A 291 11.45 -5.91 -11.74
CA GLU A 291 11.69 -4.79 -10.82
C GLU A 291 12.61 -5.19 -9.66
N VAL A 292 12.45 -6.38 -9.09
CA VAL A 292 13.38 -6.94 -8.09
C VAL A 292 14.80 -7.01 -8.66
N THR A 293 14.96 -7.52 -9.88
CA THR A 293 16.26 -7.62 -10.53
C THR A 293 16.90 -6.26 -10.76
N LYS A 294 16.14 -5.27 -11.23
CA LYS A 294 16.61 -3.89 -11.42
C LYS A 294 17.04 -3.25 -10.09
N LEU A 295 16.24 -3.44 -9.03
CA LEU A 295 16.53 -2.91 -7.71
C LEU A 295 17.81 -3.52 -7.15
N ARG A 296 17.95 -4.86 -7.20
CA ARG A 296 19.14 -5.59 -6.73
C ARG A 296 20.39 -5.26 -7.53
N ALA A 297 20.24 -5.02 -8.83
CA ALA A 297 21.37 -4.59 -9.66
C ALA A 297 21.86 -3.19 -9.30
N ARG A 298 20.94 -2.29 -8.94
CA ARG A 298 21.26 -0.91 -8.56
C ARG A 298 21.69 -0.79 -7.09
N TYR A 299 21.05 -1.53 -6.22
CA TYR A 299 21.24 -1.48 -4.77
C TYR A 299 21.34 -2.91 -4.20
N PRO A 300 22.49 -3.58 -4.37
CA PRO A 300 22.70 -4.92 -3.84
C PRO A 300 22.64 -4.89 -2.31
N MET A 301 21.60 -5.49 -1.75
CA MET A 301 21.36 -5.50 -0.31
C MET A 301 22.09 -6.66 0.37
N LYS A 302 22.63 -6.43 1.55
CA LYS A 302 23.02 -7.47 2.51
C LYS A 302 21.92 -7.56 3.56
N ALA A 303 21.23 -8.68 3.60
CA ALA A 303 20.22 -8.95 4.61
C ALA A 303 20.87 -9.16 5.99
N TRP A 304 20.07 -8.97 7.02
CA TRP A 304 20.44 -9.17 8.44
C TRP A 304 20.69 -10.63 8.77
#